data_1f5bf89d004ec2a3a72ed89bfcd8256d
#
_entry.id   1f5bf89d004ec2a3a72ed89bfcd8256d
#
_cell.length_a   1.000
_cell.length_b   1.000
_cell.length_c   1.000
_cell.angle_alpha   90.00
_cell.angle_beta   90.00
_cell.angle_gamma   90.00
#
_symmetry.space_group_name_H-M   'P 1'
#
loop_
_entity.id
_entity.type
_entity.pdbx_description
1 polymer ?
#
loop_
_entity_poly.entity_id
_entity_poly.type
_entity_poly.pdbx_seq_one_letter_code
_entity_poly.pdbx_strand_id
1 'polypeptide(L)'
;MLKIVKSSEIDSVIGTEIGVSDWVTIDQGRIDKFADATMDHQFIHVDPERATPVFGSTIAHGFLSLSLVAGIPFEQEIGMVLEGTKMGLNYGLDKVRFLSPVPVNSEVRIRMKCIDIIEKNPGQYLAKTEVTMEIKGVDKPAFVAETLSMFIV
;
A
#
# COMPACT_ATOMS: atom_id res chain seq x y z
N MET A 1 -7.89 -2.11 13.37
CA MET A 1 -9.39 -2.03 13.32
C MET A 1 -9.78 -0.91 12.37
N LEU A 2 -10.69 -1.18 11.47
CA LEU A 2 -11.21 -0.21 10.49
C LEU A 2 -11.98 0.91 11.20
N LYS A 3 -11.63 2.18 10.91
CA LYS A 3 -12.35 3.35 11.45
C LYS A 3 -13.51 3.70 10.54
N ILE A 4 -14.72 3.73 11.07
CA ILE A 4 -15.88 4.28 10.36
C ILE A 4 -16.01 5.75 10.76
N VAL A 5 -15.94 6.66 9.78
CA VAL A 5 -15.90 8.11 9.98
C VAL A 5 -17.18 8.73 9.42
N LYS A 6 -17.90 9.49 10.23
CA LYS A 6 -19.05 10.26 9.75
C LYS A 6 -18.59 11.47 8.94
N SER A 7 -19.40 11.92 7.99
CA SER A 7 -19.09 13.13 7.21
C SER A 7 -18.86 14.36 8.10
N SER A 8 -19.56 14.47 9.22
CA SER A 8 -19.38 15.53 10.23
C SER A 8 -18.09 15.42 11.05
N GLU A 9 -17.38 14.30 10.97
CA GLU A 9 -16.17 13.99 11.76
C GLU A 9 -14.89 13.96 10.90
N ILE A 10 -14.99 14.27 9.60
CA ILE A 10 -13.87 14.22 8.65
C ILE A 10 -12.66 15.02 9.15
N ASP A 11 -12.87 16.24 9.64
CA ASP A 11 -11.79 17.09 10.13
C ASP A 11 -11.02 16.48 11.31
N SER A 12 -11.64 15.57 12.06
CA SER A 12 -11.01 14.92 13.22
C SER A 12 -9.99 13.85 12.84
N VAL A 13 -10.04 13.32 11.63
CA VAL A 13 -9.12 12.28 11.15
C VAL A 13 -8.01 12.82 10.24
N ILE A 14 -8.19 13.99 9.67
CA ILE A 14 -7.15 14.65 8.85
C ILE A 14 -5.91 14.90 9.71
N GLY A 15 -4.74 14.51 9.18
CA GLY A 15 -3.46 14.63 9.86
C GLY A 15 -3.16 13.50 10.87
N THR A 16 -4.09 12.56 11.08
CA THR A 16 -3.90 11.45 12.04
C THR A 16 -3.47 10.15 11.37
N GLU A 17 -2.79 9.29 12.13
CA GLU A 17 -2.56 7.90 11.74
C GLU A 17 -3.87 7.14 11.78
N ILE A 18 -4.23 6.50 10.67
CA ILE A 18 -5.48 5.76 10.50
C ILE A 18 -5.30 4.24 10.53
N GLY A 19 -4.08 3.75 10.50
CA GLY A 19 -3.80 2.34 10.67
C GLY A 19 -2.35 1.97 10.44
N VAL A 20 -1.95 0.88 11.10
CA VAL A 20 -0.69 0.16 10.87
C VAL A 20 -1.05 -1.31 10.73
N SER A 21 -0.55 -1.95 9.68
CA SER A 21 -0.83 -3.37 9.44
C SER A 21 0.04 -4.27 10.30
N ASP A 22 -0.36 -5.53 10.41
CA ASP A 22 0.54 -6.60 10.80
C ASP A 22 1.58 -6.83 9.70
N TRP A 23 2.64 -7.58 10.04
CA TRP A 23 3.68 -7.96 9.10
C TRP A 23 3.18 -8.99 8.10
N VAL A 24 3.50 -8.80 6.82
CA VAL A 24 3.17 -9.71 5.71
C VAL A 24 4.45 -10.14 5.04
N THR A 25 4.65 -11.44 4.87
CA THR A 25 5.81 -11.98 4.15
C THR A 25 5.63 -11.87 2.64
N ILE A 26 6.65 -11.39 1.96
CA ILE A 26 6.74 -11.41 0.49
C ILE A 26 7.68 -12.54 0.08
N ASP A 27 7.12 -13.72 -0.17
CA ASP A 27 7.86 -14.89 -0.62
C ASP A 27 8.03 -14.92 -2.16
N GLN A 28 8.86 -15.83 -2.66
CA GLN A 28 9.08 -15.98 -4.09
C GLN A 28 7.80 -16.36 -4.85
N GLY A 29 6.93 -17.17 -4.24
CA GLY A 29 5.68 -17.56 -4.86
C GLY A 29 4.76 -16.38 -5.13
N ARG A 30 4.70 -15.40 -4.23
CA ARG A 30 3.97 -14.14 -4.42
C ARG A 30 4.59 -13.30 -5.54
N ILE A 31 5.91 -13.21 -5.57
CA ILE A 31 6.65 -12.47 -6.62
C ILE A 31 6.40 -13.12 -7.99
N ASP A 32 6.49 -14.44 -8.10
CA ASP A 32 6.26 -15.16 -9.35
C ASP A 32 4.82 -14.98 -9.87
N LYS A 33 3.83 -15.05 -8.99
CA LYS A 33 2.43 -14.78 -9.36
C LYS A 33 2.22 -13.35 -9.87
N PHE A 34 2.88 -12.38 -9.27
CA PHE A 34 2.82 -10.99 -9.73
C PHE A 34 3.51 -10.83 -11.09
N ALA A 35 4.68 -11.47 -11.28
CA ALA A 35 5.38 -11.49 -12.57
C ALA A 35 4.50 -12.09 -13.68
N ASP A 36 3.81 -13.20 -13.39
CA ASP A 36 2.89 -13.83 -14.34
C ASP A 36 1.69 -12.93 -14.66
N ALA A 37 1.10 -12.32 -13.64
CA ALA A 37 -0.09 -11.45 -13.80
C ALA A 37 0.21 -10.18 -14.59
N THR A 38 1.43 -9.64 -14.49
CA THR A 38 1.86 -8.37 -15.11
C THR A 38 2.77 -8.54 -16.32
N MET A 39 3.23 -9.75 -16.59
CA MET A 39 4.23 -10.07 -17.62
C MET A 39 5.62 -9.47 -17.35
N ASP A 40 5.90 -9.00 -16.13
CA ASP A 40 7.20 -8.49 -15.73
C ASP A 40 8.05 -9.61 -15.13
N HIS A 41 8.74 -10.34 -16.02
CA HIS A 41 9.66 -11.42 -15.68
C HIS A 41 11.13 -10.98 -15.72
N GLN A 42 11.43 -9.73 -15.34
CA GLN A 42 12.81 -9.28 -15.24
C GLN A 42 13.59 -10.18 -14.28
N PHE A 43 14.82 -10.53 -14.65
CA PHE A 43 15.62 -11.52 -13.91
C PHE A 43 15.80 -11.20 -12.42
N ILE A 44 15.82 -9.93 -12.06
CA ILE A 44 15.97 -9.49 -10.66
C ILE A 44 14.85 -9.98 -9.75
N HIS A 45 13.69 -10.35 -10.32
CA HIS A 45 12.52 -10.81 -9.59
C HIS A 45 12.38 -12.34 -9.60
N VAL A 46 12.73 -13.00 -10.70
CA VAL A 46 12.36 -14.41 -10.94
C VAL A 46 13.54 -15.34 -11.14
N ASP A 47 14.77 -14.85 -11.21
CA ASP A 47 15.97 -15.65 -11.43
C ASP A 47 16.99 -15.45 -10.30
N PRO A 48 16.97 -16.31 -9.25
CA PRO A 48 17.86 -16.16 -8.10
C PRO A 48 19.34 -16.21 -8.47
N GLU A 49 19.74 -17.03 -9.46
CA GLU A 49 21.13 -17.16 -9.88
C GLU A 49 21.69 -15.84 -10.45
N ARG A 50 20.89 -15.17 -11.28
CA ARG A 50 21.28 -13.89 -11.88
C ARG A 50 21.07 -12.70 -10.94
N ALA A 51 20.08 -12.73 -10.07
CA ALA A 51 19.79 -11.64 -9.15
C ALA A 51 20.75 -11.57 -7.96
N THR A 52 21.20 -12.71 -7.44
CA THR A 52 22.07 -12.78 -6.25
C THR A 52 23.36 -11.96 -6.36
N PRO A 53 24.11 -11.97 -7.47
CA PRO A 53 25.30 -11.11 -7.61
C PRO A 53 25.00 -9.60 -7.56
N VAL A 54 23.77 -9.19 -7.83
CA VAL A 54 23.36 -7.76 -7.89
C VAL A 54 22.78 -7.30 -6.55
N PHE A 55 21.84 -8.08 -5.98
CA PHE A 55 21.06 -7.67 -4.80
C PHE A 55 21.23 -8.62 -3.59
N GLY A 56 22.01 -9.68 -3.72
CA GLY A 56 22.11 -10.71 -2.67
C GLY A 56 20.98 -11.74 -2.69
N SER A 57 19.91 -11.47 -3.41
CA SER A 57 18.73 -12.34 -3.62
C SER A 57 17.89 -11.81 -4.77
N THR A 58 16.80 -12.48 -5.10
CA THR A 58 15.71 -11.84 -5.84
C THR A 58 15.05 -10.77 -4.97
N ILE A 59 14.43 -9.80 -5.62
CA ILE A 59 13.68 -8.71 -4.97
C ILE A 59 12.25 -8.65 -5.51
N ALA A 60 11.33 -8.18 -4.67
CA ALA A 60 9.97 -7.92 -5.08
C ALA A 60 9.93 -6.77 -6.10
N HIS A 61 8.96 -6.83 -7.04
CA HIS A 61 8.63 -5.68 -7.89
C HIS A 61 8.18 -4.52 -6.99
N GLY A 62 8.64 -3.32 -7.30
CA GLY A 62 8.12 -2.12 -6.62
C GLY A 62 6.59 -2.01 -6.76
N PHE A 63 6.06 -2.35 -7.93
CA PHE A 63 4.62 -2.36 -8.17
C PHE A 63 3.87 -3.48 -7.42
N LEU A 64 4.50 -4.61 -7.10
CA LEU A 64 3.92 -5.59 -6.17
C LEU A 64 3.74 -4.95 -4.79
N SER A 65 4.81 -4.37 -4.25
CA SER A 65 4.76 -3.70 -2.95
C SER A 65 3.69 -2.61 -2.91
N LEU A 66 3.61 -1.79 -3.94
CA LEU A 66 2.59 -0.74 -4.06
C LEU A 66 1.17 -1.32 -4.15
N SER A 67 0.97 -2.42 -4.88
CA SER A 67 -0.34 -3.09 -5.01
C SER A 67 -0.87 -3.64 -3.69
N LEU A 68 0.01 -4.03 -2.76
CA LEU A 68 -0.38 -4.52 -1.44
C LEU A 68 -1.08 -3.45 -0.59
N VAL A 69 -0.94 -2.17 -0.92
CA VAL A 69 -1.67 -1.07 -0.27
C VAL A 69 -3.18 -1.19 -0.43
N ALA A 70 -3.65 -1.81 -1.50
CA ALA A 70 -5.08 -2.06 -1.69
C ALA A 70 -5.56 -3.30 -0.92
N GLY A 71 -4.74 -4.36 -0.85
CA GLY A 71 -5.14 -5.65 -0.29
C GLY A 71 -4.98 -5.75 1.24
N ILE A 72 -3.85 -5.30 1.77
CA ILE A 72 -3.56 -5.41 3.21
C ILE A 72 -4.62 -4.73 4.09
N PRO A 73 -5.06 -3.48 3.81
CA PRO A 73 -6.09 -2.84 4.63
C PRO A 73 -7.42 -3.60 4.61
N PHE A 74 -7.78 -4.16 3.47
CA PHE A 74 -9.01 -4.94 3.32
C PHE A 74 -8.94 -6.25 4.11
N GLU A 75 -7.86 -7.01 3.95
CA GLU A 75 -7.66 -8.31 4.61
C GLU A 75 -7.56 -8.18 6.14
N GLN A 76 -6.92 -7.12 6.63
CA GLN A 76 -6.67 -6.91 8.06
C GLN A 76 -7.67 -5.95 8.72
N GLU A 77 -8.66 -5.49 7.99
CA GLU A 77 -9.67 -4.52 8.48
C GLU A 77 -9.05 -3.30 9.16
N ILE A 78 -8.07 -2.67 8.50
CA ILE A 78 -7.39 -1.46 8.97
C ILE A 78 -7.64 -0.28 8.02
N GLY A 79 -7.35 0.93 8.51
CA GLY A 79 -7.59 2.16 7.78
C GLY A 79 -8.91 2.81 8.14
N MET A 80 -9.50 3.53 7.18
CA MET A 80 -10.77 4.20 7.38
C MET A 80 -11.69 4.06 6.18
N VAL A 81 -13.00 4.15 6.45
CA VAL A 81 -14.07 4.34 5.47
C VAL A 81 -15.06 5.37 5.98
N LEU A 82 -15.74 6.07 5.09
CA LEU A 82 -16.83 6.95 5.49
C LEU A 82 -18.09 6.14 5.80
N GLU A 83 -18.87 6.60 6.77
CA GLU A 83 -20.16 5.98 7.11
C GLU A 83 -21.07 5.96 5.87
N GLY A 84 -21.71 4.83 5.60
CA GLY A 84 -22.56 4.66 4.42
C GLY A 84 -21.81 4.35 3.11
N THR A 85 -20.48 4.19 3.14
CA THR A 85 -19.71 3.83 1.93
C THR A 85 -20.24 2.54 1.32
N LYS A 86 -20.65 2.63 0.06
CA LYS A 86 -21.10 1.51 -0.78
C LYS A 86 -19.95 0.92 -1.60
N MET A 87 -18.98 1.76 -1.94
CA MET A 87 -17.87 1.38 -2.82
C MET A 87 -16.66 2.28 -2.57
N GLY A 88 -15.46 1.67 -2.55
CA GLY A 88 -14.19 2.35 -2.58
C GLY A 88 -13.46 2.05 -3.89
N LEU A 89 -12.92 3.07 -4.54
CA LEU A 89 -12.18 2.95 -5.80
C LEU A 89 -10.79 3.53 -5.66
N ASN A 90 -9.80 2.85 -6.25
CA ASN A 90 -8.48 3.44 -6.44
C ASN A 90 -8.60 4.55 -7.50
N TYR A 91 -8.36 5.79 -7.12
CA TYR A 91 -8.50 6.94 -8.01
C TYR A 91 -7.15 7.34 -8.62
N GLY A 92 -6.08 7.26 -7.84
CA GLY A 92 -4.76 7.65 -8.31
C GLY A 92 -3.71 7.61 -7.22
N LEU A 93 -2.54 8.12 -7.57
CA LEU A 93 -1.35 8.17 -6.72
C LEU A 93 -0.64 9.49 -6.93
N ASP A 94 -0.16 10.09 -5.84
CA ASP A 94 0.75 11.24 -5.86
C ASP A 94 2.07 10.85 -5.19
N LYS A 95 3.17 11.50 -5.59
CA LYS A 95 4.49 11.45 -4.91
C LYS A 95 5.00 10.05 -4.59
N VAL A 96 4.81 9.06 -5.46
CA VAL A 96 5.34 7.71 -5.26
C VAL A 96 6.85 7.69 -5.41
N ARG A 97 7.56 7.12 -4.42
CA ARG A 97 9.01 6.90 -4.47
C ARG A 97 9.35 5.54 -3.88
N PHE A 98 9.99 4.70 -4.68
CA PHE A 98 10.57 3.43 -4.22
C PHE A 98 11.97 3.71 -3.67
N LEU A 99 12.17 3.52 -2.37
CA LEU A 99 13.36 3.96 -1.66
C LEU A 99 14.34 2.83 -1.37
N SER A 100 13.85 1.62 -1.15
CA SER A 100 14.67 0.43 -0.88
C SER A 100 14.11 -0.79 -1.59
N PRO A 101 14.94 -1.64 -2.18
CA PRO A 101 14.49 -2.93 -2.70
C PRO A 101 13.99 -3.79 -1.53
N VAL A 102 12.97 -4.62 -1.80
CA VAL A 102 12.42 -5.58 -0.86
C VAL A 102 12.96 -6.96 -1.21
N PRO A 103 13.95 -7.50 -0.49
CA PRO A 103 14.46 -8.85 -0.72
C PRO A 103 13.34 -9.90 -0.55
N VAL A 104 13.44 -10.98 -1.31
CA VAL A 104 12.54 -12.13 -1.14
C VAL A 104 12.55 -12.61 0.32
N ASN A 105 11.39 -13.07 0.80
CA ASN A 105 11.15 -13.48 2.19
C ASN A 105 11.22 -12.37 3.24
N SER A 106 11.28 -11.10 2.81
CA SER A 106 11.12 -9.98 3.76
C SER A 106 9.71 -9.93 4.33
N GLU A 107 9.60 -9.51 5.58
CA GLU A 107 8.34 -9.12 6.19
C GLU A 107 8.17 -7.60 6.01
N VAL A 108 7.03 -7.20 5.48
CA VAL A 108 6.68 -5.79 5.28
C VAL A 108 5.38 -5.44 5.99
N ARG A 109 5.19 -4.17 6.34
CA ARG A 109 3.91 -3.66 6.82
C ARG A 109 3.67 -2.26 6.27
N ILE A 110 2.44 -1.84 6.25
CA ILE A 110 2.07 -0.48 5.86
C ILE A 110 1.63 0.33 7.08
N ARG A 111 2.01 1.60 7.06
CA ARG A 111 1.54 2.64 7.97
C ARG A 111 0.80 3.67 7.16
N MET A 112 -0.40 4.05 7.62
CA MET A 112 -1.30 4.93 6.89
C MET A 112 -1.65 6.16 7.71
N LYS A 113 -1.58 7.35 7.08
CA LYS A 113 -1.99 8.62 7.67
C LYS A 113 -2.95 9.33 6.73
N CYS A 114 -4.09 9.76 7.25
CA CYS A 114 -5.03 10.57 6.49
C CYS A 114 -4.45 11.96 6.25
N ILE A 115 -4.34 12.39 5.00
CA ILE A 115 -3.82 13.71 4.63
C ILE A 115 -4.96 14.68 4.36
N ASP A 116 -5.97 14.23 3.62
CA ASP A 116 -7.08 15.09 3.22
C ASP A 116 -8.30 14.25 2.83
N ILE A 117 -9.49 14.82 2.94
CA ILE A 117 -10.74 14.24 2.44
C ILE A 117 -11.59 15.39 1.90
N ILE A 118 -11.91 15.31 0.61
CA ILE A 118 -12.68 16.36 -0.09
C ILE A 118 -13.93 15.74 -0.70
N GLU A 119 -15.10 16.33 -0.44
CA GLU A 119 -16.30 15.99 -1.20
C GLU A 119 -16.22 16.64 -2.58
N LYS A 120 -16.08 15.84 -3.63
CA LYS A 120 -15.97 16.29 -5.03
C LYS A 120 -17.33 16.55 -5.65
N ASN A 121 -18.29 15.68 -5.36
CA ASN A 121 -19.68 15.76 -5.73
C ASN A 121 -20.52 15.20 -4.58
N PRO A 122 -21.81 15.47 -4.47
CA PRO A 122 -22.65 14.92 -3.43
C PRO A 122 -22.52 13.40 -3.31
N GLY A 123 -22.08 12.92 -2.14
CA GLY A 123 -21.84 11.51 -1.86
C GLY A 123 -20.58 10.90 -2.48
N GLN A 124 -19.66 11.72 -3.02
CA GLN A 124 -18.39 11.28 -3.61
C GLN A 124 -17.22 11.98 -2.94
N TYR A 125 -16.47 11.26 -2.13
CA TYR A 125 -15.38 11.77 -1.34
C TYR A 125 -14.04 11.26 -1.84
N LEU A 126 -13.13 12.18 -2.17
CA LEU A 126 -11.74 11.87 -2.51
C LEU A 126 -10.90 11.95 -1.23
N ALA A 127 -10.39 10.82 -0.77
CA ALA A 127 -9.47 10.73 0.35
C ALA A 127 -8.02 10.59 -0.13
N LYS A 128 -7.13 11.39 0.44
CA LYS A 128 -5.68 11.29 0.26
C LYS A 128 -5.08 10.69 1.51
N THR A 129 -4.33 9.60 1.32
CA THR A 129 -3.65 8.88 2.41
C THR A 129 -2.16 8.78 2.11
N GLU A 130 -1.33 9.26 3.03
CA GLU A 130 0.11 8.95 3.00
C GLU A 130 0.31 7.52 3.46
N VAL A 131 1.03 6.74 2.66
CA VAL A 131 1.35 5.35 2.96
C VAL A 131 2.86 5.16 2.94
N THR A 132 3.38 4.59 4.02
CA THR A 132 4.78 4.15 4.12
C THR A 132 4.80 2.64 4.26
N MET A 133 5.57 1.94 3.41
CA MET A 133 5.83 0.52 3.58
C MET A 133 7.16 0.32 4.30
N GLU A 134 7.09 -0.24 5.49
CA GLU A 134 8.26 -0.60 6.29
C GLU A 134 8.73 -2.02 5.94
N ILE A 135 10.06 -2.23 5.98
CA ILE A 135 10.69 -3.55 5.89
C ILE A 135 11.24 -3.89 7.27
N LYS A 136 10.87 -5.04 7.82
CA LYS A 136 11.29 -5.46 9.16
C LYS A 136 12.81 -5.54 9.27
N GLY A 137 13.37 -4.86 10.26
CA GLY A 137 14.83 -4.81 10.48
C GLY A 137 15.58 -3.84 9.57
N VAL A 138 14.89 -3.02 8.76
CA VAL A 138 15.49 -2.03 7.87
C VAL A 138 14.92 -0.64 8.20
N ASP A 139 15.78 0.34 8.46
CA ASP A 139 15.34 1.69 8.84
C ASP A 139 14.71 2.44 7.68
N LYS A 140 15.27 2.28 6.46
CA LYS A 140 14.76 2.94 5.27
C LYS A 140 13.54 2.19 4.72
N PRO A 141 12.39 2.86 4.51
CA PRO A 141 11.20 2.19 4.02
C PRO A 141 11.35 1.68 2.57
N ALA A 142 10.54 0.70 2.20
CA ALA A 142 10.47 0.20 0.84
C ALA A 142 9.97 1.28 -0.11
N PHE A 143 8.88 1.94 0.26
CA PHE A 143 8.37 3.10 -0.47
C PHE A 143 7.61 4.05 0.44
N VAL A 144 7.41 5.26 -0.07
CA VAL A 144 6.43 6.24 0.41
C VAL A 144 5.56 6.67 -0.76
N ALA A 145 4.26 6.83 -0.52
CA ALA A 145 3.29 7.24 -1.53
C ALA A 145 2.14 8.02 -0.91
N GLU A 146 1.51 8.88 -1.70
CA GLU A 146 0.18 9.41 -1.41
C GLU A 146 -0.83 8.69 -2.28
N THR A 147 -1.73 7.92 -1.69
CA THR A 147 -2.81 7.24 -2.42
C THR A 147 -4.06 8.09 -2.43
N LEU A 148 -4.77 8.05 -3.55
CA LEU A 148 -6.05 8.72 -3.75
C LEU A 148 -7.14 7.66 -3.89
N SER A 149 -8.08 7.66 -2.96
CA SER A 149 -9.22 6.75 -2.96
C SER A 149 -10.53 7.53 -3.07
N MET A 150 -11.43 7.05 -3.93
CA MET A 150 -12.78 7.63 -4.05
C MET A 150 -13.76 6.77 -3.28
N PHE A 151 -14.42 7.34 -2.28
CA PHE A 151 -15.53 6.71 -1.56
C PHE A 151 -16.86 7.18 -2.13
N ILE A 152 -17.73 6.23 -2.46
CA ILE A 152 -19.10 6.47 -2.89
C ILE A 152 -20.03 6.10 -1.73
N VAL A 153 -20.72 7.09 -1.21
CA VAL A 153 -21.63 6.97 -0.04
C VAL A 153 -23.08 6.88 -0.48
#